data_00343692c68be45af3a657c9383eac3a
#
_entry.id   00343692c68be45af3a657c9383eac3a
#
_cell.length_a   1.000
_cell.length_b   1.000
_cell.length_c   1.000
_cell.angle_alpha   90.00
_cell.angle_beta   90.00
_cell.angle_gamma   90.00
#
_symmetry.space_group_name_H-M   'P 1'
#
loop_
_entity.id
_entity.type
_entity.pdbx_description
1 polymer ?
#
loop_
_entity_poly.entity_id
_entity_poly.type
_entity_poly.pdbx_seq_one_letter_code
_entity_poly.pdbx_strand_id
1 'polypeptide(L)'
;MTDIEDRPGDETIGQRIRRLRKAQRLSQVNLSGPGVTNAHVSRIEAGARQPSFKALRHIARKLGVSIEYLEHGIDVTTREELELSLADLELRIRLEPDTESVERDIEALIPRAQSEGELDIVAKARAALGMVAASSGRLADAIGELEAAVAHPLIRPDLFPDVYATLIACYRQSGRFEEAVVACERTLGQTAHENGPLRILLATHLSHALSDLGEVERARAVLEEHTGDFEQSDPYAQARMHWSLARVAAMQDERRLALRHMRQAIALLRGTEDTIRLAGAHIVCAQILLWGGTAAGVAKHLRAARALLPPHAEAGDRGTLRGLEALLAARQHRFTEARQAAEEALSIMPEHTPEIAPALYAQALAAAGEADYDIADEAFKHVLELATHSKLWQEAALIARDWADMLRWAGRPYESEQATRDAEQYASEAQKRACQRNTA
;
A
#
# COMPACT_ATOMS: atom_id res chain seq x y z
N MET A 1 50.68 -10.93 42.24
CA MET A 1 49.77 -11.96 41.71
C MET A 1 48.49 -11.22 41.38
N THR A 2 48.36 -10.89 40.12
CA THR A 2 47.29 -10.04 39.56
C THR A 2 46.07 -10.94 39.31
N ASP A 3 44.97 -10.58 39.95
CA ASP A 3 43.66 -11.12 39.70
C ASP A 3 43.29 -10.81 38.23
N ILE A 4 43.19 -11.87 37.42
CA ILE A 4 42.59 -11.81 36.08
C ILE A 4 41.11 -11.72 36.30
N GLU A 5 40.53 -10.54 36.12
CA GLU A 5 39.07 -10.35 36.01
C GLU A 5 38.59 -11.13 34.81
N ASP A 6 37.89 -12.26 35.11
CA ASP A 6 37.20 -13.12 34.16
C ASP A 6 36.12 -12.30 33.42
N ARG A 7 36.31 -12.04 32.12
CA ARG A 7 35.28 -11.43 31.28
C ARG A 7 34.11 -12.38 31.10
N PRO A 8 32.84 -11.94 31.19
CA PRO A 8 31.66 -12.83 31.13
C PRO A 8 31.51 -13.67 29.86
N GLY A 9 32.35 -13.48 28.84
CA GLY A 9 32.27 -14.17 27.55
C GLY A 9 33.04 -15.51 27.43
N ASP A 10 33.94 -15.85 28.37
CA ASP A 10 34.81 -17.05 28.24
C ASP A 10 34.35 -18.24 29.08
N GLU A 11 33.25 -18.11 29.83
CA GLU A 11 32.77 -19.16 30.74
C GLU A 11 32.02 -20.26 29.97
N THR A 12 32.46 -21.49 30.08
CA THR A 12 31.77 -22.66 29.47
C THR A 12 30.42 -22.95 30.16
N ILE A 13 29.50 -23.63 29.46
CA ILE A 13 28.20 -24.03 29.99
C ILE A 13 28.35 -24.74 31.34
N GLY A 14 29.30 -25.67 31.45
CA GLY A 14 29.53 -26.44 32.70
C GLY A 14 30.02 -25.53 33.84
N GLN A 15 30.92 -24.58 33.56
CA GLN A 15 31.41 -23.61 34.54
C GLN A 15 30.27 -22.73 35.05
N ARG A 16 29.40 -22.26 34.13
CA ARG A 16 28.24 -21.42 34.43
C ARG A 16 27.23 -22.14 35.30
N ILE A 17 26.89 -23.39 34.98
CA ILE A 17 26.04 -24.24 35.80
C ILE A 17 26.63 -24.38 37.19
N ARG A 18 27.95 -24.66 37.30
CA ARG A 18 28.65 -24.84 38.59
C ARG A 18 28.64 -23.54 39.41
N ARG A 19 28.86 -22.37 38.80
CA ARG A 19 28.84 -21.06 39.46
C ARG A 19 27.45 -20.77 40.03
N LEU A 20 26.39 -20.89 39.20
CA LEU A 20 25.01 -20.66 39.61
C LEU A 20 24.57 -21.59 40.74
N ARG A 21 24.86 -22.88 40.60
CA ARG A 21 24.56 -23.87 41.65
C ARG A 21 25.22 -23.50 42.97
N LYS A 22 26.51 -23.12 42.95
CA LYS A 22 27.24 -22.70 44.16
C LYS A 22 26.67 -21.45 44.77
N ALA A 23 26.34 -20.46 43.96
CA ALA A 23 25.72 -19.19 44.39
C ALA A 23 24.39 -19.45 45.12
N GLN A 24 23.60 -20.42 44.64
CA GLN A 24 22.36 -20.84 45.29
C GLN A 24 22.53 -21.92 46.38
N ARG A 25 23.78 -22.24 46.76
CA ARG A 25 24.11 -23.24 47.76
C ARG A 25 23.50 -24.64 47.49
N LEU A 26 23.29 -25.01 46.22
CA LEU A 26 22.74 -26.29 45.80
C LEU A 26 23.85 -27.33 45.66
N SER A 27 23.53 -28.61 45.96
CA SER A 27 24.39 -29.75 45.65
C SER A 27 24.15 -30.21 44.21
N GLN A 28 25.06 -31.00 43.62
CA GLN A 28 24.85 -31.58 42.27
C GLN A 28 23.63 -32.52 42.24
N VAL A 29 23.28 -33.13 43.38
CA VAL A 29 22.07 -33.95 43.51
C VAL A 29 20.80 -33.13 43.36
N ASN A 30 20.78 -31.88 43.81
CA ASN A 30 19.62 -31.00 43.63
C ASN A 30 19.31 -30.69 42.19
N LEU A 31 20.32 -30.71 41.30
CA LEU A 31 20.15 -30.54 39.85
C LEU A 31 19.81 -31.82 39.12
N SER A 32 19.81 -32.99 39.80
CA SER A 32 19.43 -34.25 39.19
C SER A 32 17.90 -34.39 39.07
N GLY A 33 17.46 -35.30 38.20
CA GLY A 33 16.05 -35.60 37.98
C GLY A 33 15.85 -36.63 36.86
N PRO A 34 14.63 -36.76 36.35
CA PRO A 34 14.32 -37.72 35.28
C PRO A 34 15.19 -37.54 34.05
N GLY A 35 16.09 -38.50 33.80
CA GLY A 35 17.03 -38.47 32.68
C GLY A 35 18.32 -37.68 32.90
N VAL A 36 18.50 -37.04 34.09
CA VAL A 36 19.71 -36.29 34.45
C VAL A 36 20.22 -36.79 35.80
N THR A 37 21.16 -37.73 35.79
CA THR A 37 21.74 -38.25 37.02
C THR A 37 22.80 -37.31 37.60
N ASN A 38 23.11 -37.49 38.90
CA ASN A 38 24.20 -36.76 39.56
C ASN A 38 25.54 -36.89 38.81
N ALA A 39 25.86 -38.09 38.30
CA ALA A 39 27.05 -38.32 37.49
C ALA A 39 27.00 -37.53 36.14
N HIS A 40 25.82 -37.31 35.58
CA HIS A 40 25.65 -36.44 34.39
C HIS A 40 25.95 -35.00 34.73
N VAL A 41 25.39 -34.46 35.81
CA VAL A 41 25.65 -33.07 36.26
C VAL A 41 27.14 -32.88 36.55
N SER A 42 27.78 -33.80 37.26
CA SER A 42 29.20 -33.73 37.52
C SER A 42 30.08 -33.67 36.25
N ARG A 43 29.77 -34.50 35.25
CA ARG A 43 30.51 -34.51 33.98
C ARG A 43 30.27 -33.25 33.15
N ILE A 44 29.05 -32.68 33.19
CA ILE A 44 28.71 -31.41 32.51
C ILE A 44 29.49 -30.28 33.20
N GLU A 45 29.48 -30.16 34.52
CA GLU A 45 30.23 -29.15 35.26
C GLU A 45 31.75 -29.26 35.09
N ALA A 46 32.26 -30.47 34.85
CA ALA A 46 33.68 -30.68 34.55
C ALA A 46 34.05 -30.45 33.07
N GLY A 47 33.09 -30.10 32.20
CA GLY A 47 33.33 -29.96 30.75
C GLY A 47 33.55 -31.27 30.02
N ALA A 48 33.44 -32.44 30.70
CA ALA A 48 33.68 -33.74 30.13
C ALA A 48 32.50 -34.27 29.26
N ARG A 49 31.37 -33.58 29.26
CA ARG A 49 30.19 -33.92 28.48
C ARG A 49 29.35 -32.66 28.20
N GLN A 50 28.94 -32.50 26.95
CA GLN A 50 27.94 -31.49 26.60
C GLN A 50 26.55 -31.94 27.05
N PRO A 51 25.75 -31.06 27.67
CA PRO A 51 24.37 -31.38 28.04
C PRO A 51 23.50 -31.53 26.80
N SER A 52 22.57 -32.48 26.80
CA SER A 52 21.51 -32.51 25.81
C SER A 52 20.49 -31.41 26.12
N PHE A 53 19.74 -30.96 25.10
CA PHE A 53 18.68 -29.97 25.27
C PHE A 53 17.70 -30.27 26.40
N LYS A 54 17.34 -31.57 26.55
CA LYS A 54 16.48 -32.03 27.65
C LYS A 54 17.15 -31.87 29.04
N ALA A 55 18.46 -32.11 29.11
CA ALA A 55 19.22 -31.93 30.34
C ALA A 55 19.37 -30.43 30.67
N LEU A 56 19.66 -29.60 29.66
CA LEU A 56 19.77 -28.15 29.82
C LEU A 56 18.46 -27.55 30.35
N ARG A 57 17.33 -27.90 29.74
CA ARG A 57 16.00 -27.44 30.17
C ARG A 57 15.70 -27.86 31.64
N HIS A 58 16.10 -29.05 32.03
CA HIS A 58 15.90 -29.51 33.42
C HIS A 58 16.76 -28.72 34.41
N ILE A 59 18.04 -28.49 34.06
CA ILE A 59 19.00 -27.77 34.90
C ILE A 59 18.61 -26.27 34.97
N ALA A 60 18.26 -25.65 33.86
CA ALA A 60 17.80 -24.26 33.77
C ALA A 60 16.62 -23.99 34.72
N ARG A 61 15.58 -24.88 34.65
CA ARG A 61 14.43 -24.81 35.56
C ARG A 61 14.82 -24.93 37.04
N LYS A 62 15.78 -25.77 37.36
CA LYS A 62 16.25 -25.98 38.75
C LYS A 62 17.06 -24.80 39.24
N LEU A 63 17.77 -24.11 38.38
CA LEU A 63 18.57 -22.93 38.69
C LEU A 63 17.78 -21.62 38.59
N GLY A 64 16.54 -21.67 38.04
CA GLY A 64 15.72 -20.46 37.85
C GLY A 64 16.28 -19.49 36.81
N VAL A 65 16.92 -20.01 35.78
CA VAL A 65 17.52 -19.20 34.67
C VAL A 65 17.02 -19.72 33.33
N SER A 66 17.17 -18.91 32.26
CA SER A 66 16.86 -19.32 30.89
C SER A 66 17.87 -20.35 30.35
N ILE A 67 17.48 -21.13 29.32
CA ILE A 67 18.38 -22.07 28.64
C ILE A 67 19.49 -21.27 27.95
N GLU A 68 19.10 -20.17 27.33
CA GLU A 68 19.95 -19.22 26.60
C GLU A 68 21.05 -18.66 27.54
N TYR A 69 20.69 -18.32 28.76
CA TYR A 69 21.67 -17.91 29.75
C TYR A 69 22.69 -19.01 30.06
N LEU A 70 22.24 -20.27 30.18
CA LEU A 70 23.17 -21.36 30.36
C LEU A 70 24.07 -21.62 29.14
N GLU A 71 23.57 -21.47 27.94
CA GLU A 71 24.32 -21.69 26.70
C GLU A 71 25.28 -20.54 26.37
N HIS A 72 24.79 -19.31 26.46
CA HIS A 72 25.50 -18.14 25.92
C HIS A 72 25.98 -17.15 27.00
N GLY A 73 25.55 -17.28 28.23
CA GLY A 73 25.88 -16.36 29.33
C GLY A 73 25.16 -15.02 29.27
N ILE A 74 24.19 -14.89 28.38
CA ILE A 74 23.38 -13.72 28.18
C ILE A 74 21.98 -14.07 28.69
N ASP A 75 21.49 -13.33 29.67
CA ASP A 75 20.11 -13.45 30.13
C ASP A 75 19.27 -12.56 29.21
N VAL A 76 18.65 -13.17 28.20
CA VAL A 76 17.73 -12.45 27.30
C VAL A 76 16.48 -12.22 28.14
N THR A 77 16.19 -10.97 28.43
CA THR A 77 14.96 -10.58 29.12
C THR A 77 13.75 -10.95 28.27
N THR A 78 12.62 -11.21 28.89
CA THR A 78 11.37 -11.50 28.14
C THR A 78 11.07 -10.42 27.10
N ARG A 79 11.40 -9.17 27.42
CA ARG A 79 11.28 -8.03 26.49
C ARG A 79 12.17 -8.19 25.27
N GLU A 80 13.45 -8.56 25.46
CA GLU A 80 14.39 -8.77 24.34
C GLU A 80 13.95 -9.93 23.44
N GLU A 81 13.39 -11.01 24.01
CA GLU A 81 12.79 -12.10 23.24
C GLU A 81 11.62 -11.62 22.37
N LEU A 82 10.74 -10.78 22.93
CA LEU A 82 9.61 -10.20 22.19
C LEU A 82 10.08 -9.25 21.10
N GLU A 83 11.08 -8.39 21.38
CA GLU A 83 11.67 -7.48 20.39
C GLU A 83 12.35 -8.25 19.25
N LEU A 84 13.09 -9.31 19.53
CA LEU A 84 13.69 -10.17 18.51
C LEU A 84 12.63 -10.89 17.67
N SER A 85 11.57 -11.41 18.33
CA SER A 85 10.46 -12.04 17.63
C SER A 85 9.75 -11.04 16.69
N LEU A 86 9.50 -9.81 17.13
CA LEU A 86 8.91 -8.77 16.31
C LEU A 86 9.82 -8.41 15.12
N ALA A 87 11.11 -8.23 15.34
CA ALA A 87 12.07 -7.91 14.29
C ALA A 87 12.18 -9.02 13.23
N ASP A 88 12.13 -10.29 13.64
CA ASP A 88 12.07 -11.43 12.73
C ASP A 88 10.81 -11.40 11.86
N LEU A 89 9.65 -11.14 12.49
CA LEU A 89 8.37 -11.03 11.78
C LEU A 89 8.35 -9.85 10.78
N GLU A 90 8.88 -8.68 11.17
CA GLU A 90 9.01 -7.52 10.27
C GLU A 90 9.92 -7.83 9.07
N LEU A 91 10.97 -8.61 9.25
CA LEU A 91 11.85 -9.06 8.17
C LEU A 91 11.13 -10.05 7.25
N ARG A 92 10.41 -11.02 7.83
CA ARG A 92 9.66 -12.02 7.07
C ARG A 92 8.55 -11.40 6.22
N ILE A 93 7.84 -10.37 6.71
CA ILE A 93 6.85 -9.61 5.92
C ILE A 93 7.46 -9.09 4.60
N ARG A 94 8.75 -8.71 4.63
CA ARG A 94 9.44 -8.16 3.46
C ARG A 94 9.98 -9.22 2.50
N LEU A 95 10.29 -10.42 2.98
CA LEU A 95 11.03 -11.43 2.25
C LEU A 95 10.20 -12.65 1.85
N GLU A 96 9.15 -12.97 2.59
CA GLU A 96 8.38 -14.20 2.38
C GLU A 96 7.09 -13.91 1.61
N PRO A 97 6.76 -14.74 0.60
CA PRO A 97 5.48 -14.64 -0.11
C PRO A 97 4.31 -15.22 0.71
N ASP A 98 4.57 -16.06 1.74
CA ASP A 98 3.54 -16.64 2.61
C ASP A 98 3.19 -15.70 3.75
N THR A 99 2.24 -14.83 3.50
CA THR A 99 1.75 -13.85 4.48
C THR A 99 0.90 -14.50 5.58
N GLU A 100 0.24 -15.64 5.33
CA GLU A 100 -0.65 -16.29 6.31
C GLU A 100 0.11 -16.85 7.51
N SER A 101 1.33 -17.40 7.30
CA SER A 101 2.12 -17.90 8.41
C SER A 101 2.65 -16.76 9.29
N VAL A 102 3.08 -15.68 8.65
CA VAL A 102 3.58 -14.48 9.35
C VAL A 102 2.47 -13.83 10.17
N GLU A 103 1.28 -13.72 9.61
CA GLU A 103 0.09 -13.16 10.26
C GLU A 103 -0.25 -13.93 11.55
N ARG A 104 -0.32 -15.27 11.48
CA ARG A 104 -0.56 -16.11 12.67
C ARG A 104 0.50 -15.94 13.75
N ASP A 105 1.75 -15.78 13.36
CA ASP A 105 2.84 -15.57 14.29
C ASP A 105 2.76 -14.19 14.97
N ILE A 106 2.35 -13.14 14.23
CA ILE A 106 2.07 -11.80 14.78
C ILE A 106 0.89 -11.86 15.76
N GLU A 107 -0.21 -12.52 15.37
CA GLU A 107 -1.38 -12.71 16.23
C GLU A 107 -1.03 -13.44 17.53
N ALA A 108 -0.09 -14.40 17.50
CA ALA A 108 0.39 -15.09 18.68
C ALA A 108 1.32 -14.23 19.55
N LEU A 109 2.05 -13.28 18.97
CA LEU A 109 2.95 -12.38 19.69
C LEU A 109 2.18 -11.35 20.54
N ILE A 110 1.08 -10.81 20.03
CA ILE A 110 0.28 -9.76 20.69
C ILE A 110 -0.14 -10.15 22.12
N PRO A 111 -0.82 -11.29 22.40
CA PRO A 111 -1.23 -11.63 23.76
C PRO A 111 -0.04 -11.92 24.69
N ARG A 112 1.07 -12.42 24.16
CA ARG A 112 2.31 -12.61 24.95
C ARG A 112 2.87 -11.26 25.40
N ALA A 113 3.00 -10.30 24.47
CA ALA A 113 3.46 -8.96 24.79
C ALA A 113 2.50 -8.22 25.76
N GLN A 114 1.19 -8.42 25.60
CA GLN A 114 0.18 -7.86 26.51
C GLN A 114 0.30 -8.42 27.94
N SER A 115 0.53 -9.73 28.11
CA SER A 115 0.68 -10.35 29.42
C SER A 115 1.92 -9.87 30.17
N GLU A 116 2.96 -9.47 29.46
CA GLU A 116 4.19 -8.92 30.02
C GLU A 116 4.13 -7.39 30.20
N GLY A 117 3.05 -6.73 29.75
CA GLY A 117 2.87 -5.29 29.86
C GLY A 117 3.64 -4.46 28.81
N GLU A 118 4.19 -5.11 27.78
CA GLU A 118 4.99 -4.49 26.72
C GLU A 118 4.11 -3.87 25.63
N LEU A 119 3.41 -2.78 26.00
CA LEU A 119 2.39 -2.16 25.14
C LEU A 119 2.96 -1.53 23.86
N ASP A 120 4.21 -1.13 23.86
CA ASP A 120 4.91 -0.63 22.68
C ASP A 120 5.15 -1.73 21.64
N ILE A 121 5.48 -2.96 22.08
CA ILE A 121 5.60 -4.13 21.21
C ILE A 121 4.24 -4.52 20.67
N VAL A 122 3.19 -4.47 21.50
CA VAL A 122 1.80 -4.70 21.06
C VAL A 122 1.42 -3.73 19.94
N ALA A 123 1.71 -2.42 20.11
CA ALA A 123 1.36 -1.42 19.12
C ALA A 123 2.11 -1.63 17.79
N LYS A 124 3.40 -1.97 17.83
CA LYS A 124 4.19 -2.29 16.64
C LYS A 124 3.70 -3.58 15.95
N ALA A 125 3.38 -4.61 16.73
CA ALA A 125 2.83 -5.85 16.19
C ALA A 125 1.48 -5.63 15.50
N ARG A 126 0.59 -4.80 16.08
CA ARG A 126 -0.66 -4.39 15.44
C ARG A 126 -0.42 -3.59 14.17
N ALA A 127 0.55 -2.68 14.15
CA ALA A 127 0.92 -1.96 12.94
C ALA A 127 1.35 -2.93 11.83
N ALA A 128 2.21 -3.91 12.16
CA ALA A 128 2.63 -4.94 11.21
C ALA A 128 1.45 -5.78 10.70
N LEU A 129 0.56 -6.22 11.60
CA LEU A 129 -0.65 -6.97 11.25
C LEU A 129 -1.56 -6.19 10.31
N GLY A 130 -1.80 -4.91 10.61
CA GLY A 130 -2.61 -4.03 9.78
C GLY A 130 -2.01 -3.79 8.39
N MET A 131 -0.67 -3.71 8.29
CA MET A 131 0.02 -3.60 7.00
C MET A 131 -0.10 -4.88 6.16
N VAL A 132 -0.02 -6.06 6.79
CA VAL A 132 -0.24 -7.36 6.11
C VAL A 132 -1.70 -7.47 5.64
N ALA A 133 -2.67 -7.11 6.48
CA ALA A 133 -4.09 -7.11 6.11
C ALA A 133 -4.37 -6.16 4.93
N ALA A 134 -3.75 -4.97 4.93
CA ALA A 134 -3.88 -4.00 3.83
C ALA A 134 -3.34 -4.56 2.50
N SER A 135 -2.16 -5.19 2.52
CA SER A 135 -1.56 -5.80 1.33
C SER A 135 -2.39 -6.98 0.78
N SER A 136 -3.15 -7.64 1.65
CA SER A 136 -4.07 -8.73 1.29
C SER A 136 -5.48 -8.23 0.89
N GLY A 137 -5.72 -6.91 0.85
CA GLY A 137 -7.00 -6.31 0.49
C GLY A 137 -8.08 -6.39 1.58
N ARG A 138 -7.76 -6.84 2.80
CA ARG A 138 -8.68 -6.91 3.94
C ARG A 138 -8.75 -5.55 4.64
N LEU A 139 -9.40 -4.58 3.97
CA LEU A 139 -9.39 -3.18 4.38
C LEU A 139 -9.99 -2.94 5.77
N ALA A 140 -11.05 -3.66 6.15
CA ALA A 140 -11.69 -3.49 7.45
C ALA A 140 -10.77 -3.93 8.60
N ASP A 141 -10.11 -5.08 8.45
CA ASP A 141 -9.15 -5.60 9.43
C ASP A 141 -7.93 -4.67 9.53
N ALA A 142 -7.41 -4.25 8.36
CA ALA A 142 -6.30 -3.31 8.28
C ALA A 142 -6.58 -2.01 9.04
N ILE A 143 -7.75 -1.40 8.81
CA ILE A 143 -8.15 -0.17 9.51
C ILE A 143 -8.20 -0.40 11.02
N GLY A 144 -8.84 -1.48 11.49
CA GLY A 144 -8.96 -1.76 12.91
C GLY A 144 -7.61 -1.92 13.61
N GLU A 145 -6.67 -2.67 13.01
CA GLU A 145 -5.36 -2.88 13.59
C GLU A 145 -4.47 -1.61 13.51
N LEU A 146 -4.53 -0.86 12.40
CA LEU A 146 -3.77 0.37 12.24
C LEU A 146 -4.30 1.49 13.16
N GLU A 147 -5.63 1.64 13.33
CA GLU A 147 -6.22 2.58 14.30
C GLU A 147 -5.76 2.27 15.73
N ALA A 148 -5.77 0.98 16.11
CA ALA A 148 -5.30 0.55 17.42
C ALA A 148 -3.79 0.79 17.61
N ALA A 149 -2.98 0.65 16.56
CA ALA A 149 -1.55 0.92 16.59
C ALA A 149 -1.26 2.41 16.78
N VAL A 150 -1.86 3.29 15.95
CA VAL A 150 -1.62 4.75 16.00
C VAL A 150 -2.22 5.42 17.24
N ALA A 151 -3.07 4.72 17.99
CA ALA A 151 -3.54 5.18 19.30
C ALA A 151 -2.41 5.17 20.36
N HIS A 152 -1.34 4.40 20.14
CA HIS A 152 -0.21 4.32 21.07
C HIS A 152 0.78 5.47 20.85
N PRO A 153 1.22 6.19 21.92
CA PRO A 153 2.05 7.41 21.81
C PRO A 153 3.41 7.21 21.11
N LEU A 154 3.95 5.99 21.10
CA LEU A 154 5.23 5.68 20.44
C LEU A 154 5.09 5.45 18.93
N ILE A 155 3.88 5.17 18.42
CA ILE A 155 3.64 5.09 16.98
C ILE A 155 3.38 6.51 16.47
N ARG A 156 4.44 7.23 16.20
CA ARG A 156 4.39 8.63 15.75
C ARG A 156 4.62 8.72 14.25
N PRO A 157 4.06 9.73 13.57
CA PRO A 157 4.18 9.87 12.11
C PRO A 157 5.62 9.97 11.61
N ASP A 158 6.49 10.62 12.36
CA ASP A 158 7.91 10.79 12.03
C ASP A 158 8.73 9.50 12.13
N LEU A 159 8.30 8.55 12.96
CA LEU A 159 8.96 7.25 13.15
C LEU A 159 8.31 6.13 12.31
N PHE A 160 7.02 6.23 12.05
CA PHE A 160 6.23 5.20 11.35
C PHE A 160 5.39 5.81 10.23
N PRO A 161 5.99 6.53 9.25
CA PRO A 161 5.25 7.22 8.20
C PRO A 161 4.38 6.27 7.35
N ASP A 162 4.86 5.06 7.10
CA ASP A 162 4.16 4.06 6.28
C ASP A 162 2.88 3.55 6.95
N VAL A 163 2.85 3.47 8.28
CA VAL A 163 1.65 3.07 9.04
C VAL A 163 0.53 4.09 8.84
N TYR A 164 0.84 5.38 8.94
CA TYR A 164 -0.14 6.45 8.70
C TYR A 164 -0.56 6.52 7.23
N ALA A 165 0.38 6.42 6.31
CA ALA A 165 0.09 6.41 4.88
C ALA A 165 -0.83 5.24 4.49
N THR A 166 -0.57 4.05 5.03
CA THR A 166 -1.38 2.85 4.78
C THR A 166 -2.78 2.99 5.37
N LEU A 167 -2.91 3.49 6.62
CA LEU A 167 -4.22 3.74 7.23
C LEU A 167 -5.07 4.70 6.39
N ILE A 168 -4.48 5.82 5.94
CA ILE A 168 -5.15 6.80 5.09
C ILE A 168 -5.53 6.18 3.75
N ALA A 169 -4.66 5.37 3.15
CA ALA A 169 -4.96 4.66 1.92
C ALA A 169 -6.13 3.67 2.09
N CYS A 170 -6.17 2.93 3.21
CA CYS A 170 -7.26 2.01 3.54
C CYS A 170 -8.60 2.74 3.72
N TYR A 171 -8.62 3.90 4.40
CA TYR A 171 -9.83 4.73 4.46
C TYR A 171 -10.32 5.13 3.08
N ARG A 172 -9.42 5.60 2.21
CA ARG A 172 -9.79 6.02 0.85
C ARG A 172 -10.31 4.84 0.01
N GLN A 173 -9.65 3.69 0.05
CA GLN A 173 -10.06 2.48 -0.70
C GLN A 173 -11.40 1.91 -0.22
N SER A 174 -11.74 2.09 1.07
CA SER A 174 -13.04 1.70 1.64
C SER A 174 -14.13 2.76 1.47
N GLY A 175 -13.86 3.87 0.77
CA GLY A 175 -14.81 4.97 0.57
C GLY A 175 -15.01 5.88 1.79
N ARG A 176 -14.21 5.73 2.84
CA ARG A 176 -14.24 6.55 4.07
C ARG A 176 -13.39 7.80 3.88
N PHE A 177 -13.79 8.64 2.91
CA PHE A 177 -12.98 9.80 2.47
C PHE A 177 -12.88 10.89 3.54
N GLU A 178 -13.94 11.14 4.31
CA GLU A 178 -13.96 12.12 5.39
C GLU A 178 -12.96 11.74 6.49
N GLU A 179 -12.92 10.47 6.87
CA GLU A 179 -11.96 9.97 7.86
C GLU A 179 -10.52 10.06 7.34
N ALA A 180 -10.31 9.82 6.04
CA ALA A 180 -9.00 10.01 5.43
C ALA A 180 -8.55 11.48 5.52
N VAL A 181 -9.44 12.45 5.25
CA VAL A 181 -9.15 13.88 5.39
C VAL A 181 -8.80 14.23 6.83
N VAL A 182 -9.63 13.83 7.80
CA VAL A 182 -9.40 14.10 9.22
C VAL A 182 -8.07 13.49 9.70
N ALA A 183 -7.76 12.26 9.28
CA ALA A 183 -6.50 11.60 9.62
C ALA A 183 -5.30 12.35 9.04
N CYS A 184 -5.36 12.78 7.76
CA CYS A 184 -4.30 13.56 7.13
C CYS A 184 -4.07 14.91 7.83
N GLU A 185 -5.12 15.69 8.06
CA GLU A 185 -5.03 17.02 8.69
C GLU A 185 -4.47 16.93 10.10
N ARG A 186 -4.95 15.97 10.91
CA ARG A 186 -4.43 15.71 12.25
C ARG A 186 -2.94 15.35 12.20
N THR A 187 -2.56 14.47 11.30
CA THR A 187 -1.17 13.98 11.20
C THR A 187 -0.24 15.09 10.70
N LEU A 188 -0.67 15.90 9.72
CA LEU A 188 0.07 17.09 9.27
C LEU A 188 0.29 18.08 10.42
N GLY A 189 -0.74 18.31 11.24
CA GLY A 189 -0.63 19.19 12.40
C GLY A 189 0.35 18.69 13.49
N GLN A 190 0.62 17.39 13.52
CA GLN A 190 1.58 16.75 14.44
C GLN A 190 2.99 16.64 13.86
N THR A 191 3.16 16.85 12.55
CA THR A 191 4.44 16.70 11.86
C THR A 191 5.23 18.00 11.91
N ALA A 192 6.50 17.90 12.34
CA ALA A 192 7.40 19.04 12.40
C ALA A 192 7.62 19.66 11.00
N HIS A 193 7.79 20.99 10.95
CA HIS A 193 8.00 21.72 9.70
C HIS A 193 9.27 21.30 8.95
N GLU A 194 10.28 20.84 9.67
CA GLU A 194 11.56 20.37 9.12
C GLU A 194 11.45 19.02 8.41
N ASN A 195 10.36 18.27 8.60
CA ASN A 195 10.17 16.98 7.95
C ASN A 195 9.41 17.12 6.61
N GLY A 196 10.04 17.79 5.65
CA GLY A 196 9.48 18.06 4.33
C GLY A 196 8.98 16.81 3.58
N PRO A 197 9.73 15.71 3.50
CA PRO A 197 9.29 14.49 2.82
C PRO A 197 7.99 13.90 3.37
N LEU A 198 7.85 13.85 4.71
CA LEU A 198 6.62 13.37 5.35
C LEU A 198 5.45 14.33 5.12
N ARG A 199 5.68 15.63 5.20
CA ARG A 199 4.65 16.65 4.90
C ARG A 199 4.15 16.53 3.48
N ILE A 200 5.04 16.34 2.49
CA ILE A 200 4.66 16.08 1.09
C ILE A 200 3.85 14.80 0.96
N LEU A 201 4.27 13.72 1.63
CA LEU A 201 3.52 12.46 1.64
C LEU A 201 2.08 12.67 2.12
N LEU A 202 1.92 13.32 3.27
CA LEU A 202 0.61 13.59 3.86
C LEU A 202 -0.23 14.59 3.03
N ALA A 203 0.38 15.66 2.52
CA ALA A 203 -0.30 16.62 1.64
C ALA A 203 -0.81 15.98 0.35
N THR A 204 -0.04 15.04 -0.23
CA THR A 204 -0.49 14.31 -1.42
C THR A 204 -1.64 13.35 -1.10
N HIS A 205 -1.61 12.66 0.05
CA HIS A 205 -2.73 11.83 0.50
C HIS A 205 -3.98 12.66 0.80
N LEU A 206 -3.83 13.81 1.48
CA LEU A 206 -4.91 14.76 1.74
C LEU A 206 -5.54 15.27 0.44
N SER A 207 -4.70 15.69 -0.51
CA SER A 207 -5.16 16.13 -1.83
C SER A 207 -5.94 15.02 -2.56
N HIS A 208 -5.51 13.77 -2.44
CA HIS A 208 -6.25 12.65 -3.02
C HIS A 208 -7.60 12.42 -2.34
N ALA A 209 -7.66 12.43 -1.00
CA ALA A 209 -8.91 12.27 -0.26
C ALA A 209 -9.92 13.41 -0.55
N LEU A 210 -9.44 14.66 -0.58
CA LEU A 210 -10.25 15.82 -0.98
C LEU A 210 -10.75 15.71 -2.43
N SER A 211 -9.90 15.20 -3.32
CA SER A 211 -10.29 14.96 -4.72
C SER A 211 -11.39 13.90 -4.83
N ASP A 212 -11.30 12.83 -4.03
CA ASP A 212 -12.32 11.77 -3.98
C ASP A 212 -13.65 12.29 -3.44
N LEU A 213 -13.64 13.26 -2.49
CA LEU A 213 -14.82 14.01 -2.04
C LEU A 213 -15.34 15.02 -3.07
N GLY A 214 -14.59 15.30 -4.13
CA GLY A 214 -14.90 16.32 -5.12
C GLY A 214 -14.51 17.74 -4.70
N GLU A 215 -13.76 17.91 -3.60
CA GLU A 215 -13.25 19.21 -3.09
C GLU A 215 -11.93 19.60 -3.77
N VAL A 216 -11.95 19.67 -5.09
CA VAL A 216 -10.74 19.78 -5.94
C VAL A 216 -9.95 21.07 -5.68
N GLU A 217 -10.63 22.18 -5.33
CA GLU A 217 -9.96 23.45 -5.01
C GLU A 217 -9.17 23.37 -3.71
N ARG A 218 -9.74 22.73 -2.68
CA ARG A 218 -8.99 22.46 -1.44
C ARG A 218 -7.82 21.51 -1.68
N ALA A 219 -8.02 20.51 -2.54
CA ALA A 219 -6.95 19.59 -2.93
C ALA A 219 -5.79 20.31 -3.59
N ARG A 220 -6.08 21.30 -4.46
CA ARG A 220 -5.06 22.17 -5.08
C ARG A 220 -4.35 23.05 -4.04
N ALA A 221 -5.11 23.75 -3.20
CA ALA A 221 -4.57 24.64 -2.19
C ALA A 221 -3.59 23.93 -1.24
N VAL A 222 -3.93 22.72 -0.80
CA VAL A 222 -3.04 21.89 0.03
C VAL A 222 -1.71 21.59 -0.66
N LEU A 223 -1.72 21.27 -1.95
CA LEU A 223 -0.48 21.01 -2.70
C LEU A 223 0.34 22.28 -2.90
N GLU A 224 -0.31 23.41 -3.17
CA GLU A 224 0.34 24.71 -3.36
C GLU A 224 0.97 25.23 -2.05
N GLU A 225 0.33 25.03 -0.91
CA GLU A 225 0.86 25.37 0.42
C GLU A 225 2.18 24.63 0.73
N HIS A 226 2.32 23.39 0.25
CA HIS A 226 3.49 22.56 0.49
C HIS A 226 4.55 22.62 -0.62
N THR A 227 4.46 23.58 -1.55
CA THR A 227 5.46 23.75 -2.61
C THR A 227 6.83 24.18 -2.07
N GLY A 228 6.90 24.88 -0.93
CA GLY A 228 8.16 25.23 -0.27
C GLY A 228 8.95 24.02 0.23
N ASP A 229 8.26 22.97 0.66
CA ASP A 229 8.85 21.70 1.10
C ASP A 229 9.40 20.88 -0.08
N PHE A 230 8.89 21.14 -1.27
CA PHE A 230 9.15 20.42 -2.51
C PHE A 230 10.57 20.62 -3.05
N GLU A 231 11.10 21.85 -3.09
CA GLU A 231 12.41 22.14 -3.71
C GLU A 231 13.59 21.49 -2.97
N GLN A 232 13.41 21.20 -1.68
CA GLN A 232 14.43 20.57 -0.82
C GLN A 232 14.24 19.07 -0.66
N SER A 233 13.23 18.48 -1.31
CA SER A 233 12.87 17.09 -1.15
C SER A 233 13.60 16.19 -2.14
N ASP A 234 13.62 14.88 -1.81
CA ASP A 234 14.17 13.86 -2.70
C ASP A 234 13.34 13.71 -4.00
N PRO A 235 13.91 13.10 -5.06
CA PRO A 235 13.23 12.96 -6.35
C PRO A 235 11.90 12.18 -6.28
N TYR A 236 11.72 11.26 -5.31
CA TYR A 236 10.46 10.53 -5.15
C TYR A 236 9.36 11.42 -4.59
N ALA A 237 9.67 12.23 -3.57
CA ALA A 237 8.72 13.18 -3.01
C ALA A 237 8.31 14.21 -4.07
N GLN A 238 9.29 14.71 -4.84
CA GLN A 238 9.02 15.60 -5.96
C GLN A 238 8.14 14.98 -7.04
N ALA A 239 8.42 13.74 -7.45
CA ALA A 239 7.62 13.02 -8.43
C ALA A 239 6.18 12.81 -7.94
N ARG A 240 6.00 12.47 -6.66
CA ARG A 240 4.69 12.31 -6.00
C ARG A 240 3.89 13.61 -6.02
N MET A 241 4.51 14.74 -5.68
CA MET A 241 3.86 16.05 -5.73
C MET A 241 3.41 16.37 -7.15
N HIS A 242 4.27 16.21 -8.14
CA HIS A 242 3.90 16.43 -9.54
C HIS A 242 2.77 15.51 -10.01
N TRP A 243 2.76 14.26 -9.57
CA TRP A 243 1.67 13.32 -9.87
C TRP A 243 0.34 13.83 -9.30
N SER A 244 0.33 14.27 -8.04
CA SER A 244 -0.88 14.79 -7.39
C SER A 244 -1.36 16.10 -8.04
N LEU A 245 -0.45 17.01 -8.40
CA LEU A 245 -0.78 18.21 -9.17
C LEU A 245 -1.36 17.86 -10.56
N ALA A 246 -0.82 16.83 -11.21
CA ALA A 246 -1.36 16.36 -12.49
C ALA A 246 -2.78 15.81 -12.35
N ARG A 247 -3.05 15.05 -11.29
CA ARG A 247 -4.39 14.52 -11.01
C ARG A 247 -5.40 15.64 -10.77
N VAL A 248 -5.06 16.60 -9.91
CA VAL A 248 -5.91 17.77 -9.64
C VAL A 248 -6.16 18.56 -10.93
N ALA A 249 -5.11 18.84 -11.71
CA ALA A 249 -5.24 19.54 -12.98
C ALA A 249 -6.12 18.78 -14.01
N ALA A 250 -6.00 17.45 -14.05
CA ALA A 250 -6.86 16.61 -14.91
C ALA A 250 -8.33 16.71 -14.49
N MET A 251 -8.63 16.65 -13.20
CA MET A 251 -10.00 16.80 -12.66
C MET A 251 -10.57 18.19 -12.91
N GLN A 252 -9.70 19.19 -13.10
CA GLN A 252 -10.07 20.56 -13.48
C GLN A 252 -10.12 20.78 -15.00
N ASP A 253 -10.00 19.74 -15.82
CA ASP A 253 -9.88 19.80 -17.28
C ASP A 253 -8.68 20.61 -17.80
N GLU A 254 -7.69 20.89 -16.95
CA GLU A 254 -6.44 21.56 -17.30
C GLU A 254 -5.43 20.55 -17.90
N ARG A 255 -5.83 19.83 -18.93
CA ARG A 255 -5.08 18.68 -19.51
C ARG A 255 -3.64 19.02 -19.89
N ARG A 256 -3.39 20.23 -20.42
CA ARG A 256 -2.03 20.66 -20.77
C ARG A 256 -1.15 20.79 -19.53
N LEU A 257 -1.72 21.29 -18.44
CA LEU A 257 -1.04 21.43 -17.15
C LEU A 257 -0.80 20.04 -16.53
N ALA A 258 -1.81 19.18 -16.53
CA ALA A 258 -1.70 17.80 -16.07
C ALA A 258 -0.56 17.04 -16.78
N LEU A 259 -0.51 17.10 -18.11
CA LEU A 259 0.56 16.48 -18.89
C LEU A 259 1.94 17.11 -18.63
N ARG A 260 2.01 18.42 -18.32
CA ARG A 260 3.27 19.06 -17.94
C ARG A 260 3.79 18.49 -16.63
N HIS A 261 2.95 18.41 -15.61
CA HIS A 261 3.30 17.82 -14.33
C HIS A 261 3.69 16.33 -14.45
N MET A 262 2.94 15.55 -15.23
CA MET A 262 3.32 14.14 -15.44
C MET A 262 4.67 13.97 -16.16
N ARG A 263 5.02 14.88 -17.08
CA ARG A 263 6.35 14.87 -17.71
C ARG A 263 7.46 15.15 -16.71
N GLN A 264 7.23 16.04 -15.74
CA GLN A 264 8.17 16.30 -14.65
C GLN A 264 8.31 15.07 -13.75
N ALA A 265 7.18 14.45 -13.35
CA ALA A 265 7.20 13.22 -12.58
C ALA A 265 8.00 12.10 -13.29
N ILE A 266 7.77 11.89 -14.59
CA ILE A 266 8.50 10.90 -15.39
C ILE A 266 10.00 11.25 -15.46
N ALA A 267 10.37 12.53 -15.60
CA ALA A 267 11.77 12.94 -15.65
C ALA A 267 12.50 12.63 -14.35
N LEU A 268 11.86 12.89 -13.22
CA LEU A 268 12.38 12.60 -11.88
C LEU A 268 12.52 11.07 -11.65
N LEU A 269 11.45 10.31 -11.96
CA LEU A 269 11.45 8.86 -11.75
C LEU A 269 12.44 8.10 -12.64
N ARG A 270 12.80 8.63 -13.82
CA ARG A 270 13.82 8.04 -14.67
C ARG A 270 15.21 7.99 -14.05
N GLY A 271 15.49 8.85 -13.08
CA GLY A 271 16.73 8.86 -12.30
C GLY A 271 16.72 7.88 -11.13
N THR A 272 15.60 7.16 -10.93
CA THR A 272 15.42 6.21 -9.83
C THR A 272 15.36 4.77 -10.36
N GLU A 273 15.48 3.80 -9.46
CA GLU A 273 15.34 2.37 -9.79
C GLU A 273 13.86 1.90 -9.75
N ASP A 274 12.91 2.78 -9.42
CA ASP A 274 11.49 2.45 -9.28
C ASP A 274 10.78 2.38 -10.64
N THR A 275 10.92 1.24 -11.29
CA THR A 275 10.31 0.97 -12.60
C THR A 275 8.79 0.90 -12.53
N ILE A 276 8.22 0.47 -11.41
CA ILE A 276 6.76 0.34 -11.23
C ILE A 276 6.11 1.74 -11.21
N ARG A 277 6.62 2.67 -10.38
CA ARG A 277 6.10 4.05 -10.38
C ARG A 277 6.31 4.75 -11.70
N LEU A 278 7.44 4.51 -12.35
CA LEU A 278 7.68 5.06 -13.69
C LEU A 278 6.68 4.51 -14.72
N ALA A 279 6.34 3.21 -14.65
CA ALA A 279 5.30 2.62 -15.48
C ALA A 279 3.93 3.25 -15.20
N GLY A 280 3.55 3.38 -13.92
CA GLY A 280 2.32 4.06 -13.51
C GLY A 280 2.22 5.49 -14.04
N ALA A 281 3.31 6.27 -13.99
CA ALA A 281 3.34 7.62 -14.55
C ALA A 281 3.09 7.63 -16.06
N HIS A 282 3.59 6.66 -16.80
CA HIS A 282 3.30 6.48 -18.21
C HIS A 282 1.84 6.07 -18.46
N ILE A 283 1.24 5.20 -17.62
CA ILE A 283 -0.17 4.82 -17.66
C ILE A 283 -1.06 6.05 -17.50
N VAL A 284 -0.81 6.89 -16.49
CA VAL A 284 -1.58 8.12 -16.26
C VAL A 284 -1.46 9.10 -17.43
N CYS A 285 -0.28 9.26 -18.03
CA CYS A 285 -0.14 10.06 -19.25
C CYS A 285 -1.01 9.54 -20.41
N ALA A 286 -1.01 8.22 -20.61
CA ALA A 286 -1.84 7.59 -21.64
C ALA A 286 -3.33 7.81 -21.36
N GLN A 287 -3.75 7.70 -20.12
CA GLN A 287 -5.12 7.93 -19.67
C GLN A 287 -5.56 9.36 -19.95
N ILE A 288 -4.79 10.38 -19.50
CA ILE A 288 -5.11 11.80 -19.76
C ILE A 288 -5.25 12.10 -21.25
N LEU A 289 -4.39 11.51 -22.09
CA LEU A 289 -4.43 11.69 -23.55
C LEU A 289 -5.66 11.05 -24.16
N LEU A 290 -6.01 9.80 -23.79
CA LEU A 290 -7.16 9.07 -24.34
C LEU A 290 -8.48 9.73 -23.96
N TRP A 291 -8.67 10.10 -22.71
CA TRP A 291 -9.85 10.83 -22.26
C TRP A 291 -9.92 12.24 -22.86
N GLY A 292 -8.78 12.79 -23.28
CA GLY A 292 -8.69 14.04 -24.05
C GLY A 292 -9.05 13.89 -25.52
N GLY A 293 -9.43 12.69 -25.97
CA GLY A 293 -9.72 12.42 -27.39
C GLY A 293 -8.49 12.41 -28.29
N THR A 294 -7.27 12.37 -27.74
CA THR A 294 -6.01 12.42 -28.49
C THR A 294 -5.36 11.06 -28.53
N ALA A 295 -5.33 10.39 -29.68
CA ALA A 295 -4.58 9.14 -29.85
C ALA A 295 -3.06 9.38 -30.03
N ALA A 296 -2.65 10.59 -30.37
CA ALA A 296 -1.25 10.95 -30.58
C ALA A 296 -0.43 10.84 -29.30
N GLY A 297 0.64 10.05 -29.33
CA GLY A 297 1.54 9.85 -28.20
C GLY A 297 1.12 8.75 -27.22
N VAL A 298 -0.15 8.33 -27.20
CA VAL A 298 -0.67 7.28 -26.30
C VAL A 298 0.14 5.98 -26.46
N ALA A 299 0.28 5.48 -27.68
CA ALA A 299 1.02 4.24 -27.95
C ALA A 299 2.48 4.28 -27.45
N LYS A 300 3.12 5.46 -27.42
CA LYS A 300 4.46 5.61 -26.85
C LYS A 300 4.45 5.38 -25.34
N HIS A 301 3.49 5.97 -24.64
CA HIS A 301 3.38 5.84 -23.19
C HIS A 301 2.99 4.40 -22.80
N LEU A 302 2.03 3.77 -23.48
CA LEU A 302 1.64 2.38 -23.21
C LEU A 302 2.79 1.40 -23.45
N ARG A 303 3.56 1.55 -24.55
CA ARG A 303 4.75 0.73 -24.77
C ARG A 303 5.82 0.92 -23.69
N ALA A 304 6.03 2.16 -23.22
CA ALA A 304 6.97 2.43 -22.14
C ALA A 304 6.50 1.78 -20.83
N ALA A 305 5.23 1.91 -20.49
CA ALA A 305 4.65 1.27 -19.30
C ALA A 305 4.78 -0.26 -19.35
N ARG A 306 4.44 -0.87 -20.49
CA ARG A 306 4.56 -2.32 -20.69
C ARG A 306 5.99 -2.83 -20.52
N ALA A 307 6.98 -2.09 -21.01
CA ALA A 307 8.38 -2.46 -20.91
C ALA A 307 8.94 -2.35 -19.48
N LEU A 308 8.33 -1.50 -18.65
CA LEU A 308 8.78 -1.23 -17.27
C LEU A 308 8.04 -2.08 -16.24
N LEU A 309 6.80 -2.46 -16.52
CA LEU A 309 5.95 -3.17 -15.58
C LEU A 309 6.33 -4.65 -15.51
N PRO A 310 6.76 -5.16 -14.34
CA PRO A 310 7.14 -6.55 -14.22
C PRO A 310 5.92 -7.48 -14.24
N PRO A 311 6.08 -8.78 -14.60
CA PRO A 311 4.97 -9.73 -14.67
C PRO A 311 4.21 -9.94 -13.35
N HIS A 312 4.91 -9.72 -12.23
CA HIS A 312 4.35 -9.82 -10.86
C HIS A 312 3.82 -8.50 -10.31
N ALA A 313 3.72 -7.44 -11.14
CA ALA A 313 3.10 -6.20 -10.73
C ALA A 313 1.63 -6.41 -10.30
N GLU A 314 1.11 -5.48 -9.52
CA GLU A 314 -0.27 -5.54 -9.02
C GLU A 314 -1.28 -5.72 -10.16
N ALA A 315 -2.35 -6.46 -9.85
CA ALA A 315 -3.43 -6.74 -10.81
C ALA A 315 -4.05 -5.45 -11.36
N GLY A 316 -4.20 -4.42 -10.51
CA GLY A 316 -4.71 -3.11 -10.88
C GLY A 316 -3.88 -2.42 -11.96
N ASP A 317 -2.56 -2.35 -11.80
CA ASP A 317 -1.66 -1.74 -12.79
C ASP A 317 -1.68 -2.47 -14.13
N ARG A 318 -1.62 -3.81 -14.09
CA ARG A 318 -1.65 -4.65 -15.30
C ARG A 318 -2.99 -4.53 -16.02
N GLY A 319 -4.09 -4.57 -15.27
CA GLY A 319 -5.44 -4.45 -15.81
C GLY A 319 -5.69 -3.06 -16.41
N THR A 320 -5.30 -1.98 -15.72
CA THR A 320 -5.41 -0.61 -16.23
C THR A 320 -4.61 -0.43 -17.52
N LEU A 321 -3.36 -0.89 -17.55
CA LEU A 321 -2.54 -0.85 -18.77
C LEU A 321 -3.25 -1.57 -19.93
N ARG A 322 -3.76 -2.77 -19.68
CA ARG A 322 -4.43 -3.59 -20.70
C ARG A 322 -5.74 -2.95 -21.16
N GLY A 323 -6.52 -2.36 -20.24
CA GLY A 323 -7.74 -1.62 -20.57
C GLY A 323 -7.48 -0.37 -21.42
N LEU A 324 -6.40 0.36 -21.15
CA LEU A 324 -6.00 1.51 -21.99
C LEU A 324 -5.51 1.08 -23.39
N GLU A 325 -4.84 -0.05 -23.50
CA GLU A 325 -4.48 -0.64 -24.81
C GLU A 325 -5.72 -1.04 -25.59
N ALA A 326 -6.71 -1.63 -24.91
CA ALA A 326 -8.00 -1.94 -25.51
C ALA A 326 -8.70 -0.68 -26.02
N LEU A 327 -8.76 0.38 -25.20
CA LEU A 327 -9.39 1.64 -25.57
C LEU A 327 -8.67 2.31 -26.76
N LEU A 328 -7.34 2.27 -26.79
CA LEU A 328 -6.58 2.76 -27.92
C LEU A 328 -6.90 1.97 -29.21
N ALA A 329 -6.98 0.64 -29.12
CA ALA A 329 -7.32 -0.22 -30.26
C ALA A 329 -8.75 0.08 -30.77
N ALA A 330 -9.73 0.23 -29.86
CA ALA A 330 -11.10 0.60 -30.22
C ALA A 330 -11.17 1.96 -30.93
N ARG A 331 -10.46 2.97 -30.42
CA ARG A 331 -10.35 4.29 -31.07
C ARG A 331 -9.65 4.26 -32.44
N GLN A 332 -8.89 3.22 -32.71
CA GLN A 332 -8.25 2.97 -34.01
C GLN A 332 -9.04 2.01 -34.90
N HIS A 333 -10.29 1.69 -34.55
CA HIS A 333 -11.18 0.77 -35.23
C HIS A 333 -10.66 -0.66 -35.37
N ARG A 334 -9.77 -1.09 -34.47
CA ARG A 334 -9.25 -2.45 -34.35
C ARG A 334 -10.10 -3.25 -33.37
N PHE A 335 -11.36 -3.46 -33.70
CA PHE A 335 -12.39 -3.90 -32.75
C PHE A 335 -12.13 -5.28 -32.15
N THR A 336 -11.69 -6.24 -32.94
CA THR A 336 -11.36 -7.60 -32.44
C THR A 336 -10.22 -7.57 -31.40
N GLU A 337 -9.17 -6.78 -31.68
CA GLU A 337 -8.07 -6.61 -30.73
C GLU A 337 -8.52 -5.86 -29.47
N ALA A 338 -9.37 -4.86 -29.64
CA ALA A 338 -9.93 -4.10 -28.53
C ALA A 338 -10.75 -5.00 -27.60
N ARG A 339 -11.63 -5.83 -28.15
CA ARG A 339 -12.46 -6.75 -27.38
C ARG A 339 -11.62 -7.75 -26.59
N GLN A 340 -10.68 -8.43 -27.27
CA GLN A 340 -9.79 -9.37 -26.58
C GLN A 340 -9.02 -8.71 -25.44
N ALA A 341 -8.46 -7.52 -25.68
CA ALA A 341 -7.71 -6.78 -24.66
C ALA A 341 -8.60 -6.32 -23.51
N ALA A 342 -9.85 -5.92 -23.77
CA ALA A 342 -10.83 -5.54 -22.75
C ALA A 342 -11.22 -6.75 -21.87
N GLU A 343 -11.51 -7.90 -22.48
CA GLU A 343 -11.82 -9.15 -21.77
C GLU A 343 -10.66 -9.57 -20.85
N GLU A 344 -9.43 -9.52 -21.35
CA GLU A 344 -8.23 -9.80 -20.54
C GLU A 344 -8.11 -8.82 -19.35
N ALA A 345 -8.33 -7.53 -19.58
CA ALA A 345 -8.29 -6.52 -18.51
C ALA A 345 -9.35 -6.78 -17.44
N LEU A 346 -10.58 -7.03 -17.85
CA LEU A 346 -11.72 -7.30 -16.96
C LEU A 346 -11.55 -8.61 -16.16
N SER A 347 -10.86 -9.60 -16.71
CA SER A 347 -10.57 -10.87 -16.01
C SER A 347 -9.54 -10.73 -14.89
N ILE A 348 -8.74 -9.67 -14.92
CA ILE A 348 -7.66 -9.41 -13.95
C ILE A 348 -8.14 -8.53 -12.79
N MET A 349 -9.08 -7.61 -13.07
CA MET A 349 -9.50 -6.57 -12.12
C MET A 349 -10.82 -6.93 -11.43
N PRO A 350 -11.03 -6.50 -10.15
CA PRO A 350 -12.33 -6.63 -9.49
C PRO A 350 -13.42 -5.82 -10.20
N GLU A 351 -14.66 -6.36 -10.24
CA GLU A 351 -15.78 -5.82 -11.02
C GLU A 351 -16.23 -4.38 -10.66
N HIS A 352 -15.88 -3.88 -9.49
CA HIS A 352 -16.39 -2.60 -8.97
C HIS A 352 -15.31 -1.52 -8.78
N THR A 353 -14.15 -1.69 -9.39
CA THR A 353 -13.08 -0.69 -9.30
C THR A 353 -13.20 0.34 -10.42
N PRO A 354 -12.96 1.64 -10.17
CA PRO A 354 -12.99 2.67 -11.23
C PRO A 354 -11.99 2.42 -12.36
N GLU A 355 -10.96 1.65 -12.08
CA GLU A 355 -9.88 1.29 -13.00
C GLU A 355 -10.34 0.42 -14.18
N ILE A 356 -11.52 -0.24 -14.08
CA ILE A 356 -12.09 -1.01 -15.20
C ILE A 356 -12.71 -0.14 -16.29
N ALA A 357 -12.96 1.15 -16.02
CA ALA A 357 -13.65 2.05 -16.94
C ALA A 357 -13.04 2.09 -18.37
N PRO A 358 -11.71 2.14 -18.57
CA PRO A 358 -11.14 2.09 -19.92
C PRO A 358 -11.44 0.79 -20.65
N ALA A 359 -11.45 -0.36 -19.96
CA ALA A 359 -11.74 -1.66 -20.54
C ALA A 359 -13.23 -1.79 -20.94
N LEU A 360 -14.15 -1.38 -20.05
CA LEU A 360 -15.59 -1.35 -20.36
C LEU A 360 -15.90 -0.41 -21.53
N TYR A 361 -15.25 0.75 -21.56
CA TYR A 361 -15.44 1.69 -22.64
C TYR A 361 -14.91 1.13 -23.97
N ALA A 362 -13.76 0.46 -23.94
CA ALA A 362 -13.23 -0.23 -25.11
C ALA A 362 -14.17 -1.35 -25.61
N GLN A 363 -14.74 -2.12 -24.69
CA GLN A 363 -15.74 -3.15 -25.00
C GLN A 363 -16.98 -2.55 -25.66
N ALA A 364 -17.50 -1.44 -25.10
CA ALA A 364 -18.66 -0.74 -25.66
C ALA A 364 -18.38 -0.25 -27.09
N LEU A 365 -17.24 0.39 -27.33
CA LEU A 365 -16.86 0.88 -28.65
C LEU A 365 -16.61 -0.26 -29.66
N ALA A 366 -16.00 -1.36 -29.22
CA ALA A 366 -15.73 -2.51 -30.06
C ALA A 366 -17.03 -3.20 -30.47
N ALA A 367 -17.93 -3.47 -29.53
CA ALA A 367 -19.24 -4.06 -29.81
C ALA A 367 -20.09 -3.17 -30.74
N ALA A 368 -20.09 -1.85 -30.52
CA ALA A 368 -20.75 -0.89 -31.40
C ALA A 368 -20.19 -0.93 -32.84
N GLY A 369 -18.87 -1.04 -32.98
CA GLY A 369 -18.21 -1.14 -34.28
C GLY A 369 -18.41 -2.46 -34.99
N GLU A 370 -18.69 -3.54 -34.24
CA GLU A 370 -19.06 -4.87 -34.76
C GLU A 370 -20.59 -5.03 -34.97
N ALA A 371 -21.37 -3.97 -34.71
CA ALA A 371 -22.83 -3.93 -34.75
C ALA A 371 -23.53 -4.87 -33.74
N ASP A 372 -22.86 -5.23 -32.66
CA ASP A 372 -23.44 -5.94 -31.52
C ASP A 372 -23.98 -4.91 -30.51
N TYR A 373 -25.15 -4.35 -30.87
CA TYR A 373 -25.70 -3.18 -30.16
C TYR A 373 -26.22 -3.50 -28.75
N ASP A 374 -26.58 -4.75 -28.47
CA ASP A 374 -27.06 -5.13 -27.14
C ASP A 374 -25.91 -5.16 -26.13
N ILE A 375 -24.78 -5.79 -26.50
CA ILE A 375 -23.56 -5.78 -25.67
C ILE A 375 -23.00 -4.36 -25.53
N ALA A 376 -23.02 -3.58 -26.61
CA ALA A 376 -22.59 -2.19 -26.58
C ALA A 376 -23.42 -1.35 -25.60
N ASP A 377 -24.74 -1.48 -25.62
CA ASP A 377 -25.68 -0.76 -24.77
C ASP A 377 -25.41 -1.02 -23.27
N GLU A 378 -25.27 -2.31 -22.89
CA GLU A 378 -24.95 -2.70 -21.51
C GLU A 378 -23.59 -2.14 -21.07
N ALA A 379 -22.57 -2.26 -21.90
CA ALA A 379 -21.23 -1.76 -21.55
C ALA A 379 -21.20 -0.21 -21.45
N PHE A 380 -21.90 0.52 -22.33
CA PHE A 380 -22.03 1.97 -22.25
C PHE A 380 -22.72 2.42 -20.95
N LYS A 381 -23.81 1.75 -20.57
CA LYS A 381 -24.52 2.05 -19.31
C LYS A 381 -23.60 1.86 -18.11
N HIS A 382 -22.90 0.74 -18.06
CA HIS A 382 -22.02 0.42 -16.95
C HIS A 382 -20.86 1.42 -16.83
N VAL A 383 -20.16 1.74 -17.91
CA VAL A 383 -19.06 2.71 -17.84
C VAL A 383 -19.56 4.13 -17.56
N LEU A 384 -20.76 4.51 -18.00
CA LEU A 384 -21.38 5.80 -17.71
C LEU A 384 -21.75 5.91 -16.23
N GLU A 385 -22.28 4.84 -15.64
CA GLU A 385 -22.56 4.76 -14.21
C GLU A 385 -21.29 4.97 -13.38
N LEU A 386 -20.20 4.28 -13.70
CA LEU A 386 -18.91 4.46 -13.04
C LEU A 386 -18.39 5.91 -13.17
N ALA A 387 -18.47 6.50 -14.36
CA ALA A 387 -18.01 7.85 -14.60
C ALA A 387 -18.83 8.89 -13.82
N THR A 388 -20.15 8.74 -13.76
CA THR A 388 -21.05 9.65 -13.04
C THR A 388 -20.93 9.51 -11.53
N HIS A 389 -20.79 8.28 -11.02
CA HIS A 389 -20.55 8.02 -9.61
C HIS A 389 -19.25 8.68 -9.13
N SER A 390 -18.20 8.58 -9.94
CA SER A 390 -16.89 9.20 -9.68
C SER A 390 -16.87 10.70 -10.02
N LYS A 391 -18.00 11.29 -10.44
CA LYS A 391 -18.13 12.71 -10.83
C LYS A 391 -17.14 13.14 -11.93
N LEU A 392 -16.76 12.22 -12.81
CA LEU A 392 -15.90 12.43 -13.97
C LEU A 392 -16.75 12.94 -15.16
N TRP A 393 -17.24 14.18 -15.03
CA TRP A 393 -18.27 14.74 -15.92
C TRP A 393 -17.82 14.89 -17.38
N GLN A 394 -16.52 15.14 -17.64
CA GLN A 394 -15.98 15.20 -19.00
C GLN A 394 -15.98 13.85 -19.68
N GLU A 395 -15.55 12.82 -18.95
CA GLU A 395 -15.56 11.44 -19.39
C GLU A 395 -16.99 10.97 -19.61
N ALA A 396 -17.90 11.26 -18.66
CA ALA A 396 -19.32 10.95 -18.79
C ALA A 396 -19.94 11.59 -20.04
N ALA A 397 -19.63 12.86 -20.32
CA ALA A 397 -20.10 13.55 -21.53
C ALA A 397 -19.57 12.90 -22.83
N LEU A 398 -18.30 12.45 -22.84
CA LEU A 398 -17.71 11.78 -23.98
C LEU A 398 -18.36 10.39 -24.21
N ILE A 399 -18.49 9.62 -23.14
CA ILE A 399 -19.12 8.27 -23.17
C ILE A 399 -20.57 8.38 -23.65
N ALA A 400 -21.35 9.31 -23.07
CA ALA A 400 -22.75 9.48 -23.43
C ALA A 400 -22.93 9.92 -24.91
N ARG A 401 -22.00 10.69 -25.44
CA ARG A 401 -22.02 11.08 -26.87
C ARG A 401 -21.78 9.88 -27.77
N ASP A 402 -20.77 9.07 -27.48
CA ASP A 402 -20.46 7.86 -28.27
C ASP A 402 -21.61 6.84 -28.16
N TRP A 403 -22.24 6.75 -26.97
CA TRP A 403 -23.44 5.93 -26.76
C TRP A 403 -24.62 6.44 -27.61
N ALA A 404 -24.86 7.75 -27.64
CA ALA A 404 -25.90 8.34 -28.47
C ALA A 404 -25.71 8.03 -29.98
N ASP A 405 -24.47 8.07 -30.46
CA ASP A 405 -24.15 7.72 -31.83
C ASP A 405 -24.41 6.23 -32.11
N MET A 406 -24.01 5.34 -31.18
CA MET A 406 -24.31 3.89 -31.28
C MET A 406 -25.83 3.64 -31.31
N LEU A 407 -26.61 4.27 -30.42
CA LEU A 407 -28.06 4.12 -30.40
C LEU A 407 -28.74 4.57 -31.70
N ARG A 408 -28.17 5.62 -32.34
CA ARG A 408 -28.63 6.09 -33.67
C ARG A 408 -28.39 5.01 -34.75
N TRP A 409 -27.22 4.39 -34.72
CA TRP A 409 -26.89 3.30 -35.67
C TRP A 409 -27.72 2.06 -35.41
N ALA A 410 -28.07 1.78 -34.16
CA ALA A 410 -28.97 0.70 -33.74
C ALA A 410 -30.45 0.95 -34.10
N GLY A 411 -30.81 2.09 -34.70
CA GLY A 411 -32.20 2.44 -35.03
C GLY A 411 -33.07 2.80 -33.80
N ARG A 412 -32.46 3.26 -32.69
CA ARG A 412 -33.10 3.70 -31.42
C ARG A 412 -33.07 5.22 -31.27
N PRO A 413 -33.74 6.02 -32.14
CA PRO A 413 -33.56 7.46 -32.21
C PRO A 413 -34.03 8.20 -30.92
N TYR A 414 -35.09 7.72 -30.28
CA TYR A 414 -35.58 8.33 -29.06
C TYR A 414 -34.55 8.22 -27.89
N GLU A 415 -33.97 7.07 -27.72
CA GLU A 415 -32.96 6.83 -26.71
C GLU A 415 -31.63 7.57 -27.06
N SER A 416 -31.27 7.64 -28.33
CA SER A 416 -30.15 8.46 -28.82
C SER A 416 -30.33 9.95 -28.47
N GLU A 417 -31.54 10.49 -28.61
CA GLU A 417 -31.84 11.87 -28.24
C GLU A 417 -31.72 12.09 -26.72
N GLN A 418 -32.14 11.12 -25.91
CA GLN A 418 -31.98 11.16 -24.46
C GLN A 418 -30.49 11.14 -24.08
N ALA A 419 -29.71 10.19 -24.60
CA ALA A 419 -28.28 10.12 -24.35
C ALA A 419 -27.53 11.38 -24.80
N THR A 420 -27.99 12.04 -25.88
CA THR A 420 -27.44 13.35 -26.32
C THR A 420 -27.72 14.44 -25.29
N ARG A 421 -28.92 14.50 -24.73
CA ARG A 421 -29.26 15.45 -23.66
C ARG A 421 -28.46 15.19 -22.39
N ASP A 422 -28.28 13.93 -22.05
CA ASP A 422 -27.44 13.54 -20.89
C ASP A 422 -25.97 13.99 -21.12
N ALA A 423 -25.44 13.79 -22.32
CA ALA A 423 -24.09 14.28 -22.68
C ALA A 423 -23.95 15.80 -22.56
N GLU A 424 -24.97 16.58 -22.99
CA GLU A 424 -24.99 18.02 -22.85
C GLU A 424 -25.09 18.45 -21.37
N GLN A 425 -25.89 17.74 -20.58
CA GLN A 425 -25.99 17.97 -19.13
C GLN A 425 -24.64 17.73 -18.45
N TYR A 426 -23.96 16.58 -18.71
CA TYR A 426 -22.66 16.30 -18.15
C TYR A 426 -21.61 17.34 -18.57
N ALA A 427 -21.60 17.75 -19.82
CA ALA A 427 -20.73 18.83 -20.30
C ALA A 427 -21.01 20.16 -19.57
N SER A 428 -22.29 20.48 -19.31
CA SER A 428 -22.68 21.67 -18.54
C SER A 428 -22.22 21.57 -17.09
N GLU A 429 -22.35 20.40 -16.45
CA GLU A 429 -21.85 20.19 -15.08
C GLU A 429 -20.32 20.34 -15.01
N ALA A 430 -19.60 19.84 -15.99
CA ALA A 430 -18.18 20.04 -16.13
C ALA A 430 -17.81 21.52 -16.25
N GLN A 431 -18.55 22.28 -17.09
CA GLN A 431 -18.37 23.73 -17.26
C GLN A 431 -18.72 24.55 -16.02
N LYS A 432 -19.83 24.26 -15.34
CA LYS A 432 -20.22 24.96 -14.10
C LYS A 432 -19.12 24.85 -13.05
N ARG A 433 -18.53 23.69 -12.89
CA ARG A 433 -17.37 23.49 -12.02
C ARG A 433 -16.16 24.31 -12.48
N ALA A 434 -15.92 24.43 -13.79
CA ALA A 434 -14.87 25.27 -14.31
C ALA A 434 -15.14 26.77 -14.11
N CYS A 435 -16.40 27.24 -14.22
CA CYS A 435 -16.77 28.66 -14.05
C CYS A 435 -16.82 29.10 -12.57
N GLN A 436 -17.26 28.26 -11.66
CA GLN A 436 -17.22 28.53 -10.22
C GLN A 436 -15.79 28.77 -9.71
N ARG A 437 -14.79 28.26 -10.42
CA ARG A 437 -13.35 28.43 -10.15
C ARG A 437 -12.81 29.83 -10.52
N ASN A 438 -13.38 30.47 -11.52
CA ASN A 438 -12.92 31.78 -11.98
C ASN A 438 -13.51 32.95 -11.18
N THR A 439 -14.39 32.67 -10.22
CA THR A 439 -15.11 33.65 -9.39
C THR A 439 -14.78 33.57 -7.90
N ALA A 440 -13.98 32.60 -7.47
CA ALA A 440 -13.43 32.42 -6.12
C ALA A 440 -11.94 32.71 -6.09
#